data_daa503c0c85041ac1ad45a41ba5bf936
#
_entry.id   daa503c0c85041ac1ad45a41ba5bf936
#
_cell.length_a   1.000
_cell.length_b   1.000
_cell.length_c   1.000
_cell.angle_alpha   90.00
_cell.angle_beta   90.00
_cell.angle_gamma   90.00
#
_symmetry.space_group_name_H-M   'P 1'
#
loop_
_entity.id
_entity.type
_entity.pdbx_description
1 polymer ?
#
loop_
_entity_poly.entity_id
_entity_poly.type
_entity_poly.pdbx_seq_one_letter_code
_entity_poly.pdbx_strand_id
1 'polypeptide(L)'
;MRLPLLALFGLAASVASAKALQVYILAGQSNMEGQSVVDLTGKNYNEGRGTLVEVMARPANAERYAHLRAKDGSWIVRKDVWIRYQREKQPLLIGELSVGYAVYGDKHHFGPELQFGHVVGEASRDQVLLIKTAWGGKSLFRDFRPPSAGGVVGPYYVKMLTEVRAALADLKKDFPSYDGSPVELAGFIWYQGWNDGVNPKTAVPEYEQNLAHLIRDVRKELNAPKLPVIIGELTGPWVDAPKEWTALRQAQANVALMPEFKDTVVFVPTRDFVRKPADSPNPSHGHHEFGNAETYFLVGDALGKAAVQMAGRGK
;
A
#
# COMPACT_ATOMS: atom_id res chain seq x y z
N MET A 1 7.51 -70.63 0.02
CA MET A 1 6.34 -69.79 0.03
C MET A 1 6.81 -68.34 0.22
N ARG A 2 6.76 -67.49 -0.85
CA ARG A 2 7.13 -66.07 -0.77
C ARG A 2 5.84 -65.26 -0.82
N LEU A 3 5.51 -64.52 0.21
CA LEU A 3 4.37 -63.58 0.25
C LEU A 3 4.76 -62.30 -0.55
N PRO A 4 3.87 -61.75 -1.35
CA PRO A 4 4.09 -60.47 -1.99
C PRO A 4 3.81 -59.31 -1.01
N LEU A 5 4.73 -58.37 -0.98
CA LEU A 5 4.62 -57.10 -0.25
C LEU A 5 3.67 -56.19 -1.06
N LEU A 6 2.45 -55.92 -0.53
CA LEU A 6 1.56 -54.92 -1.08
C LEU A 6 2.07 -53.51 -0.67
N ALA A 7 2.54 -52.76 -1.64
CA ALA A 7 2.83 -51.33 -1.44
C ALA A 7 1.51 -50.52 -1.46
N LEU A 8 1.09 -49.98 -0.33
CA LEU A 8 0.02 -48.99 -0.25
C LEU A 8 0.54 -47.64 -0.79
N PHE A 9 0.13 -47.28 -1.99
CA PHE A 9 0.26 -45.90 -2.48
C PHE A 9 -0.82 -45.03 -1.82
N GLY A 10 -0.43 -44.28 -0.83
CA GLY A 10 -1.29 -43.22 -0.26
C GLY A 10 -1.46 -42.09 -1.29
N LEU A 11 -2.66 -41.95 -1.86
CA LEU A 11 -3.03 -40.74 -2.57
C LEU A 11 -3.11 -39.58 -1.56
N ALA A 12 -2.13 -38.71 -1.56
CA ALA A 12 -2.24 -37.41 -0.91
C ALA A 12 -3.23 -36.58 -1.75
N ALA A 13 -4.49 -36.49 -1.33
CA ALA A 13 -5.44 -35.57 -1.88
C ALA A 13 -4.94 -34.15 -1.55
N SER A 14 -4.48 -33.41 -2.56
CA SER A 14 -4.24 -31.98 -2.44
C SER A 14 -5.60 -31.33 -2.16
N VAL A 15 -5.82 -30.86 -0.94
CA VAL A 15 -6.96 -30.01 -0.62
C VAL A 15 -6.74 -28.73 -1.40
N ALA A 16 -7.49 -28.54 -2.50
CA ALA A 16 -7.54 -27.27 -3.19
C ALA A 16 -8.03 -26.23 -2.17
N SER A 17 -7.21 -25.23 -1.89
CA SER A 17 -7.62 -24.09 -1.04
C SER A 17 -8.89 -23.50 -1.65
N ALA A 18 -9.93 -23.31 -0.83
CA ALA A 18 -11.15 -22.66 -1.29
C ALA A 18 -10.77 -21.26 -1.79
N LYS A 19 -11.33 -20.87 -2.95
CA LYS A 19 -11.14 -19.54 -3.53
C LYS A 19 -11.62 -18.48 -2.53
N ALA A 20 -10.80 -17.47 -2.25
CA ALA A 20 -11.13 -16.41 -1.31
C ALA A 20 -10.84 -15.03 -1.94
N LEU A 21 -11.62 -14.00 -1.59
CA LEU A 21 -11.29 -12.62 -1.93
C LEU A 21 -10.16 -12.14 -1.03
N GLN A 22 -8.98 -11.90 -1.59
CA GLN A 22 -7.82 -11.40 -0.87
C GLN A 22 -7.91 -9.88 -0.70
N VAL A 23 -8.05 -9.39 0.53
CA VAL A 23 -8.26 -7.97 0.82
C VAL A 23 -7.01 -7.36 1.44
N TYR A 24 -6.50 -6.30 0.80
CA TYR A 24 -5.41 -5.47 1.31
C TYR A 24 -5.92 -4.08 1.66
N ILE A 25 -5.62 -3.60 2.86
CA ILE A 25 -5.96 -2.26 3.32
C ILE A 25 -4.73 -1.37 3.15
N LEU A 26 -4.82 -0.37 2.28
CA LEU A 26 -3.74 0.60 2.01
C LEU A 26 -4.01 1.87 2.79
N ALA A 27 -3.37 2.05 3.94
CA ALA A 27 -3.61 3.14 4.86
C ALA A 27 -2.43 4.12 4.95
N GLY A 28 -2.72 5.41 5.14
CA GLY A 28 -1.68 6.42 5.27
C GLY A 28 -2.13 7.84 4.97
N GLN A 29 -1.19 8.64 4.48
CA GLN A 29 -1.43 10.03 4.11
C GLN A 29 -1.23 10.29 2.61
N SER A 30 -0.92 11.53 2.21
CA SER A 30 -0.84 11.95 0.80
C SER A 30 0.04 11.08 -0.09
N ASN A 31 1.15 10.53 0.42
CA ASN A 31 1.99 9.63 -0.37
C ASN A 31 1.35 8.24 -0.58
N MET A 32 0.48 7.79 0.32
CA MET A 32 -0.37 6.62 0.06
C MET A 32 -1.60 6.99 -0.80
N GLU A 33 -2.14 8.22 -0.70
CA GLU A 33 -3.16 8.70 -1.66
C GLU A 33 -2.67 8.64 -3.11
N GLY A 34 -1.37 8.94 -3.30
CA GLY A 34 -0.74 9.00 -4.61
C GLY A 34 -0.71 10.42 -5.18
N GLN A 35 0.50 10.84 -5.50
CA GLN A 35 0.82 12.18 -6.04
C GLN A 35 1.71 12.06 -7.28
N SER A 36 1.93 10.83 -7.75
CA SER A 36 2.75 10.56 -8.91
C SER A 36 2.09 11.03 -10.19
N VAL A 37 2.88 11.59 -11.10
CA VAL A 37 2.41 12.09 -12.40
C VAL A 37 2.60 11.03 -13.48
N VAL A 38 1.52 10.76 -14.24
CA VAL A 38 1.53 9.78 -15.32
C VAL A 38 2.13 10.35 -16.61
N ASP A 39 1.59 11.46 -17.10
CA ASP A 39 1.86 11.95 -18.48
C ASP A 39 1.76 13.47 -18.65
N LEU A 40 1.59 14.22 -17.57
CA LEU A 40 1.51 15.68 -17.64
C LEU A 40 2.89 16.28 -17.98
N THR A 41 2.90 17.25 -18.88
CA THR A 41 4.10 17.91 -19.42
C THR A 41 3.99 19.43 -19.34
N GLY A 42 4.98 20.13 -19.91
CA GLY A 42 5.07 21.57 -19.91
C GLY A 42 5.72 22.14 -18.64
N LYS A 43 5.85 23.46 -18.60
CA LYS A 43 6.58 24.19 -17.56
C LYS A 43 6.17 23.86 -16.13
N ASN A 44 4.87 23.59 -15.90
CA ASN A 44 4.33 23.28 -14.58
C ASN A 44 4.69 21.87 -14.10
N TYR A 45 5.13 21.00 -14.99
CA TYR A 45 5.51 19.61 -14.71
C TYR A 45 6.94 19.30 -15.16
N ASN A 46 7.83 20.32 -15.12
CA ASN A 46 9.25 20.17 -15.46
C ASN A 46 9.46 19.47 -16.82
N GLU A 47 8.68 19.88 -17.83
CA GLU A 47 8.67 19.31 -19.18
C GLU A 47 8.45 17.78 -19.22
N GLY A 48 7.75 17.25 -18.22
CA GLY A 48 7.41 15.85 -18.11
C GLY A 48 8.52 14.93 -17.56
N ARG A 49 9.61 15.50 -17.05
CA ARG A 49 10.69 14.70 -16.44
C ARG A 49 10.19 13.94 -15.25
N GLY A 50 10.52 12.64 -15.18
CA GLY A 50 10.13 11.74 -14.09
C GLY A 50 8.64 11.38 -14.06
N THR A 51 7.86 11.72 -15.11
CA THR A 51 6.51 11.18 -15.31
C THR A 51 6.57 9.69 -15.69
N LEU A 52 5.49 8.96 -15.48
CA LEU A 52 5.47 7.53 -15.78
C LEU A 52 5.79 7.24 -17.26
N VAL A 53 5.22 8.03 -18.17
CA VAL A 53 5.48 7.89 -19.61
C VAL A 53 6.94 8.13 -19.94
N GLU A 54 7.56 9.17 -19.37
CA GLU A 54 8.98 9.47 -19.59
C GLU A 54 9.89 8.38 -19.01
N VAL A 55 9.61 7.94 -17.77
CA VAL A 55 10.36 6.86 -17.10
C VAL A 55 10.29 5.56 -17.90
N MET A 56 9.12 5.20 -18.42
CA MET A 56 8.91 4.02 -19.27
C MET A 56 9.66 4.10 -20.61
N ALA A 57 9.79 5.30 -21.18
CA ALA A 57 10.49 5.51 -22.47
C ALA A 57 12.01 5.33 -22.35
N ARG A 58 12.58 5.30 -21.17
CA ARG A 58 14.02 5.07 -20.96
C ARG A 58 14.37 3.61 -21.31
N PRO A 59 15.32 3.35 -22.21
CA PRO A 59 15.63 1.97 -22.66
C PRO A 59 15.94 1.00 -21.51
N ALA A 60 16.62 1.45 -20.46
CA ALA A 60 16.95 0.66 -19.28
C ALA A 60 15.71 0.21 -18.47
N ASN A 61 14.57 0.84 -18.67
CA ASN A 61 13.33 0.61 -17.95
C ASN A 61 12.30 -0.20 -18.74
N ALA A 62 12.53 -0.44 -20.02
CA ALA A 62 11.53 -1.02 -20.92
C ALA A 62 10.92 -2.34 -20.40
N GLU A 63 11.73 -3.25 -19.90
CA GLU A 63 11.26 -4.53 -19.36
C GLU A 63 10.51 -4.35 -18.02
N ARG A 64 11.05 -3.51 -17.10
CA ARG A 64 10.49 -3.31 -15.76
C ARG A 64 9.06 -2.80 -15.78
N TYR A 65 8.70 -1.95 -16.72
CA TYR A 65 7.40 -1.29 -16.80
C TYR A 65 6.51 -1.85 -17.92
N ALA A 66 6.96 -2.84 -18.69
CA ALA A 66 6.24 -3.38 -19.85
C ALA A 66 4.82 -3.86 -19.50
N HIS A 67 4.63 -4.41 -18.29
CA HIS A 67 3.35 -4.93 -17.80
C HIS A 67 2.29 -3.84 -17.54
N LEU A 68 2.65 -2.56 -17.57
CA LEU A 68 1.71 -1.45 -17.35
C LEU A 68 0.99 -1.00 -18.64
N ARG A 69 1.48 -1.40 -19.81
CA ARG A 69 0.94 -1.02 -21.12
C ARG A 69 0.52 -2.22 -21.96
N ALA A 70 -0.63 -2.12 -22.57
CA ALA A 70 -1.05 -3.05 -23.61
C ALA A 70 -0.33 -2.75 -24.94
N LYS A 71 -0.40 -3.70 -25.89
CA LYS A 71 0.24 -3.56 -27.21
C LYS A 71 -0.28 -2.37 -28.02
N ASP A 72 -1.52 -1.97 -27.80
CA ASP A 72 -2.15 -0.81 -28.44
C ASP A 72 -1.79 0.53 -27.77
N GLY A 73 -0.94 0.50 -26.74
CA GLY A 73 -0.51 1.67 -25.98
C GLY A 73 -1.48 2.12 -24.87
N SER A 74 -2.60 1.43 -24.66
CA SER A 74 -3.52 1.72 -23.53
C SER A 74 -2.90 1.27 -22.20
N TRP A 75 -3.34 1.87 -21.09
CA TRP A 75 -2.99 1.39 -19.76
C TRP A 75 -3.66 0.05 -19.48
N ILE A 76 -2.90 -0.89 -18.92
CA ILE A 76 -3.48 -2.17 -18.48
C ILE A 76 -4.52 -1.91 -17.39
N VAL A 77 -5.63 -2.62 -17.50
CA VAL A 77 -6.69 -2.71 -16.50
C VAL A 77 -6.69 -4.12 -15.93
N ARG A 78 -6.36 -4.26 -14.64
CA ARG A 78 -6.27 -5.54 -13.94
C ARG A 78 -7.65 -5.96 -13.45
N LYS A 79 -8.33 -6.86 -14.18
CA LYS A 79 -9.65 -7.40 -13.82
C LYS A 79 -9.62 -8.28 -12.57
N ASP A 80 -8.48 -8.87 -12.28
CA ASP A 80 -8.19 -9.69 -11.11
C ASP A 80 -7.82 -8.89 -9.86
N VAL A 81 -7.70 -7.56 -9.98
CA VAL A 81 -7.43 -6.65 -8.87
C VAL A 81 -8.45 -5.52 -8.88
N TRP A 82 -9.32 -5.51 -7.90
CA TRP A 82 -10.26 -4.42 -7.67
C TRP A 82 -9.68 -3.38 -6.72
N ILE A 83 -10.17 -2.14 -6.82
CA ILE A 83 -9.81 -1.06 -5.90
C ILE A 83 -11.02 -0.22 -5.52
N ARG A 84 -11.09 0.13 -4.23
CA ARG A 84 -12.07 1.07 -3.68
C ARG A 84 -11.35 2.13 -2.88
N TYR A 85 -11.63 3.41 -3.19
CA TYR A 85 -11.00 4.54 -2.54
C TYR A 85 -11.97 5.70 -2.31
N GLN A 86 -12.34 5.94 -1.05
CA GLN A 86 -13.11 7.11 -0.65
C GLN A 86 -12.16 8.28 -0.38
N ARG A 87 -12.04 9.15 -1.37
CA ARG A 87 -11.26 10.38 -1.26
C ARG A 87 -11.89 11.39 -0.28
N GLU A 88 -11.08 12.33 0.20
CA GLU A 88 -11.58 13.37 1.11
C GLU A 88 -12.53 14.32 0.36
N LYS A 89 -13.81 14.38 0.81
CA LYS A 89 -14.85 15.24 0.23
C LYS A 89 -15.00 15.14 -1.29
N GLN A 90 -14.66 14.02 -1.87
CA GLN A 90 -14.69 13.75 -3.30
C GLN A 90 -15.47 12.45 -3.58
N PRO A 91 -15.93 12.23 -4.81
CA PRO A 91 -16.59 10.98 -5.16
C PRO A 91 -15.74 9.75 -4.85
N LEU A 92 -16.41 8.68 -4.44
CA LEU A 92 -15.85 7.36 -4.28
C LEU A 92 -15.31 6.85 -5.63
N LEU A 93 -14.09 6.35 -5.65
CA LEU A 93 -13.51 5.65 -6.80
C LEU A 93 -13.63 4.14 -6.57
N ILE A 94 -14.19 3.46 -7.57
CA ILE A 94 -14.37 1.99 -7.57
C ILE A 94 -14.07 1.48 -8.97
N GLY A 95 -13.40 0.34 -9.06
CA GLY A 95 -13.22 -0.35 -10.33
C GLY A 95 -12.08 -1.36 -10.33
N GLU A 96 -11.72 -1.77 -11.51
CA GLU A 96 -10.55 -2.61 -11.80
C GLU A 96 -9.28 -1.74 -11.78
N LEU A 97 -8.18 -2.27 -11.22
CA LEU A 97 -6.96 -1.49 -11.01
C LEU A 97 -6.31 -1.04 -12.33
N SER A 98 -6.06 0.24 -12.41
CA SER A 98 -5.25 0.91 -13.44
C SER A 98 -4.70 2.21 -12.89
N VAL A 99 -4.15 3.11 -13.70
CA VAL A 99 -3.88 4.50 -13.29
C VAL A 99 -5.18 5.24 -12.95
N GLY A 100 -5.10 6.27 -12.08
CA GLY A 100 -6.25 7.13 -11.78
C GLY A 100 -6.86 6.96 -10.39
N TYR A 101 -6.36 6.05 -9.57
CA TYR A 101 -6.83 5.88 -8.19
C TYR A 101 -6.02 6.69 -7.17
N ALA A 102 -5.51 7.83 -7.60
CA ALA A 102 -4.81 8.81 -6.79
C ALA A 102 -5.75 9.90 -6.21
N VAL A 103 -5.19 10.82 -5.46
CA VAL A 103 -5.94 11.91 -4.81
C VAL A 103 -6.79 12.73 -5.78
N TYR A 104 -6.31 12.97 -6.99
CA TYR A 104 -7.01 13.76 -8.00
C TYR A 104 -8.17 13.00 -8.67
N GLY A 105 -8.11 11.67 -8.72
CA GLY A 105 -9.13 10.82 -9.33
C GLY A 105 -9.22 10.98 -10.85
N ASP A 106 -8.14 11.38 -11.47
CA ASP A 106 -7.97 11.51 -12.91
C ASP A 106 -6.94 10.49 -13.43
N LYS A 107 -6.88 10.29 -14.73
CA LYS A 107 -5.96 9.33 -15.36
C LYS A 107 -4.50 9.80 -15.42
N HIS A 108 -4.23 11.02 -14.94
CA HIS A 108 -2.91 11.63 -14.98
C HIS A 108 -2.08 11.39 -13.71
N HIS A 109 -2.66 10.72 -12.72
CA HIS A 109 -1.99 10.47 -11.43
C HIS A 109 -2.19 9.02 -10.96
N PHE A 110 -1.23 8.54 -10.16
CA PHE A 110 -1.29 7.26 -9.45
C PHE A 110 -0.51 7.33 -8.13
N GLY A 111 -0.67 6.32 -7.30
CA GLY A 111 0.08 6.15 -6.07
C GLY A 111 0.72 4.76 -5.99
N PRO A 112 1.21 4.36 -4.82
CA PRO A 112 1.81 3.05 -4.62
C PRO A 112 0.87 1.89 -4.97
N GLU A 113 -0.46 2.10 -4.91
CA GLU A 113 -1.48 1.09 -5.19
C GLU A 113 -1.32 0.45 -6.57
N LEU A 114 -0.86 1.21 -7.57
CA LEU A 114 -0.73 0.71 -8.94
C LEU A 114 0.21 -0.50 -8.99
N GLN A 115 1.47 -0.31 -8.62
CA GLN A 115 2.45 -1.39 -8.68
C GLN A 115 2.27 -2.42 -7.56
N PHE A 116 1.80 -2.00 -6.37
CA PHE A 116 1.42 -2.91 -5.31
C PHE A 116 0.39 -3.93 -5.81
N GLY A 117 -0.67 -3.46 -6.44
CA GLY A 117 -1.73 -4.32 -6.96
C GLY A 117 -1.27 -5.22 -8.09
N HIS A 118 -0.37 -4.76 -8.98
CA HIS A 118 0.25 -5.63 -9.98
C HIS A 118 1.03 -6.77 -9.33
N VAL A 119 1.83 -6.49 -8.29
CA VAL A 119 2.64 -7.52 -7.60
C VAL A 119 1.77 -8.54 -6.88
N VAL A 120 0.78 -8.11 -6.09
CA VAL A 120 -0.06 -9.04 -5.33
C VAL A 120 -1.05 -9.79 -6.23
N GLY A 121 -1.54 -9.15 -7.30
CA GLY A 121 -2.40 -9.80 -8.29
C GLY A 121 -1.67 -10.88 -9.07
N GLU A 122 -0.42 -10.65 -9.47
CA GLU A 122 0.39 -11.66 -10.17
C GLU A 122 0.70 -12.87 -9.28
N ALA A 123 0.88 -12.64 -7.98
CA ALA A 123 1.15 -13.70 -7.01
C ALA A 123 -0.10 -14.45 -6.55
N SER A 124 -1.29 -13.90 -6.77
CA SER A 124 -2.56 -14.49 -6.33
C SER A 124 -3.22 -15.27 -7.47
N ARG A 125 -3.88 -16.40 -7.13
CA ARG A 125 -4.83 -17.10 -8.02
C ARG A 125 -6.27 -16.66 -7.78
N ASP A 126 -6.50 -15.91 -6.71
CA ASP A 126 -7.79 -15.45 -6.26
C ASP A 126 -7.98 -13.96 -6.59
N GLN A 127 -9.23 -13.52 -6.61
CA GLN A 127 -9.54 -12.10 -6.76
C GLN A 127 -8.91 -11.28 -5.63
N VAL A 128 -8.31 -10.15 -5.96
CA VAL A 128 -7.74 -9.20 -5.00
C VAL A 128 -8.63 -7.96 -4.90
N LEU A 129 -8.79 -7.41 -3.69
CA LEU A 129 -9.40 -6.11 -3.44
C LEU A 129 -8.45 -5.22 -2.67
N LEU A 130 -8.15 -4.05 -3.19
CA LEU A 130 -7.44 -2.99 -2.52
C LEU A 130 -8.43 -1.98 -1.93
N ILE A 131 -8.47 -1.86 -0.61
CA ILE A 131 -9.25 -0.82 0.09
C ILE A 131 -8.29 0.28 0.49
N LYS A 132 -8.38 1.43 -0.19
CA LYS A 132 -7.49 2.55 0.05
C LYS A 132 -8.11 3.52 1.06
N THR A 133 -7.43 3.69 2.19
CA THR A 133 -7.85 4.51 3.34
C THR A 133 -6.75 5.49 3.70
N ALA A 134 -6.48 6.40 2.78
CA ALA A 134 -5.42 7.39 2.90
C ALA A 134 -5.98 8.80 2.65
N TRP A 135 -5.49 9.77 3.43
CA TRP A 135 -5.92 11.17 3.32
C TRP A 135 -4.76 12.12 3.63
N GLY A 136 -4.58 13.13 2.78
CA GLY A 136 -3.48 14.09 2.85
C GLY A 136 -3.47 14.89 4.14
N GLY A 137 -2.27 15.22 4.61
CA GLY A 137 -2.08 16.06 5.77
C GLY A 137 -2.43 15.43 7.12
N LYS A 138 -2.53 14.10 7.22
CA LYS A 138 -2.95 13.40 8.43
C LYS A 138 -1.78 12.79 9.18
N SER A 139 -1.71 13.08 10.49
CA SER A 139 -0.71 12.56 11.42
C SER A 139 -1.21 11.30 12.14
N LEU A 140 -0.29 10.45 12.55
CA LEU A 140 -0.59 9.36 13.49
C LEU A 140 -0.84 9.92 14.90
N PHE A 141 -0.09 10.95 15.29
CA PHE A 141 -0.19 11.59 16.61
C PHE A 141 -1.61 12.06 16.96
N ARG A 142 -2.34 12.63 15.99
CA ARG A 142 -3.65 13.21 16.21
C ARG A 142 -4.74 12.59 15.36
N ASP A 143 -4.51 12.48 14.04
CA ASP A 143 -5.58 12.20 13.08
C ASP A 143 -5.91 10.71 13.02
N PHE A 144 -4.90 9.84 13.06
CA PHE A 144 -5.04 8.38 13.14
C PHE A 144 -4.82 7.82 14.56
N ARG A 145 -4.81 8.67 15.59
CA ARG A 145 -4.56 8.23 16.97
C ARG A 145 -5.51 7.11 17.38
N PRO A 146 -4.99 5.91 17.70
CA PRO A 146 -5.83 4.78 18.07
C PRO A 146 -6.31 4.90 19.53
N PRO A 147 -7.43 4.28 19.91
CA PRO A 147 -7.98 4.36 21.27
C PRO A 147 -6.99 3.93 22.36
N SER A 148 -6.23 2.86 22.15
CA SER A 148 -5.30 2.33 23.15
C SER A 148 -4.07 3.22 23.39
N ALA A 149 -3.79 4.20 22.52
CA ALA A 149 -2.76 5.21 22.74
C ALA A 149 -3.18 6.27 23.79
N GLY A 150 -4.44 6.24 24.24
CA GLY A 150 -4.98 7.26 25.14
C GLY A 150 -5.23 8.61 24.45
N GLY A 151 -5.81 9.54 25.21
CA GLY A 151 -6.20 10.84 24.68
C GLY A 151 -7.42 10.79 23.77
N VAL A 152 -7.55 11.77 22.86
CA VAL A 152 -8.67 11.84 21.92
C VAL A 152 -8.43 10.90 20.75
N VAL A 153 -9.39 10.03 20.48
CA VAL A 153 -9.34 9.11 19.33
C VAL A 153 -9.34 9.92 18.03
N GLY A 154 -8.43 9.58 17.13
CA GLY A 154 -8.27 10.27 15.86
C GLY A 154 -9.47 10.06 14.93
N PRO A 155 -10.04 11.12 14.34
CA PRO A 155 -11.21 11.00 13.47
C PRO A 155 -10.92 10.19 12.20
N TYR A 156 -9.67 10.13 11.74
CA TYR A 156 -9.26 9.36 10.58
C TYR A 156 -8.96 7.89 10.91
N TYR A 157 -8.66 7.56 12.17
CA TYR A 157 -8.70 6.17 12.65
C TYR A 157 -10.12 5.61 12.54
N VAL A 158 -11.10 6.36 13.04
CA VAL A 158 -12.53 5.97 12.95
C VAL A 158 -12.97 5.88 11.49
N LYS A 159 -12.64 6.89 10.67
CA LYS A 159 -12.96 6.93 9.24
C LYS A 159 -12.36 5.74 8.50
N MET A 160 -11.09 5.41 8.73
CA MET A 160 -10.41 4.25 8.13
C MET A 160 -11.19 2.95 8.36
N LEU A 161 -11.56 2.66 9.61
CA LEU A 161 -12.32 1.46 9.94
C LEU A 161 -13.74 1.49 9.35
N THR A 162 -14.37 2.65 9.30
CA THR A 162 -15.69 2.85 8.68
C THR A 162 -15.62 2.52 7.17
N GLU A 163 -14.60 3.03 6.46
CA GLU A 163 -14.44 2.77 5.03
C GLU A 163 -14.12 1.30 4.74
N VAL A 164 -13.31 0.65 5.59
CA VAL A 164 -13.05 -0.79 5.47
C VAL A 164 -14.33 -1.59 5.63
N ARG A 165 -15.12 -1.31 6.67
CA ARG A 165 -16.39 -1.99 6.92
C ARG A 165 -17.39 -1.75 5.79
N ALA A 166 -17.50 -0.52 5.30
CA ALA A 166 -18.35 -0.18 4.16
C ALA A 166 -17.94 -0.91 2.88
N ALA A 167 -16.63 -0.99 2.59
CA ALA A 167 -16.12 -1.73 1.45
C ALA A 167 -16.50 -3.23 1.50
N LEU A 168 -16.40 -3.84 2.68
CA LEU A 168 -16.73 -5.25 2.86
C LEU A 168 -18.25 -5.51 2.83
N ALA A 169 -19.06 -4.57 3.33
CA ALA A 169 -20.52 -4.68 3.29
C ALA A 169 -21.09 -4.47 1.89
N ASP A 170 -20.51 -3.58 1.11
CA ASP A 170 -21.00 -3.18 -0.21
C ASP A 170 -20.37 -4.00 -1.38
N LEU A 171 -19.64 -5.09 -1.11
CA LEU A 171 -18.88 -5.86 -2.12
C LEU A 171 -19.70 -6.17 -3.39
N LYS A 172 -20.89 -6.69 -3.24
CA LYS A 172 -21.75 -7.06 -4.40
C LYS A 172 -22.29 -5.85 -5.15
N LYS A 173 -22.49 -4.74 -4.44
CA LYS A 173 -22.94 -3.47 -5.02
C LYS A 173 -21.80 -2.79 -5.78
N ASP A 174 -20.62 -2.71 -5.16
CA ASP A 174 -19.45 -2.03 -5.70
C ASP A 174 -18.79 -2.86 -6.81
N PHE A 175 -18.84 -4.19 -6.70
CA PHE A 175 -18.29 -5.16 -7.65
C PHE A 175 -19.33 -6.22 -8.01
N PRO A 176 -20.20 -5.97 -9.01
CA PRO A 176 -21.28 -6.89 -9.40
C PRO A 176 -20.82 -8.30 -9.77
N SER A 177 -19.55 -8.46 -10.21
CA SER A 177 -18.92 -9.74 -10.52
C SER A 177 -18.46 -10.54 -9.29
N TYR A 178 -18.52 -9.97 -8.08
CA TYR A 178 -18.21 -10.69 -6.85
C TYR A 178 -19.12 -11.92 -6.67
N ASP A 179 -18.49 -13.08 -6.53
CA ASP A 179 -19.20 -14.38 -6.54
C ASP A 179 -19.66 -14.85 -5.16
N GLY A 180 -19.40 -14.07 -4.09
CA GLY A 180 -19.72 -14.43 -2.71
C GLY A 180 -18.67 -15.30 -2.03
N SER A 181 -17.48 -15.44 -2.62
CA SER A 181 -16.37 -16.15 -2.00
C SER A 181 -16.00 -15.58 -0.61
N PRO A 182 -15.47 -16.39 0.32
CA PRO A 182 -15.03 -15.89 1.62
C PRO A 182 -14.03 -14.73 1.48
N VAL A 183 -14.10 -13.78 2.41
CA VAL A 183 -13.15 -12.66 2.50
C VAL A 183 -12.00 -13.04 3.42
N GLU A 184 -10.77 -12.85 2.94
CA GLU A 184 -9.54 -12.97 3.70
C GLU A 184 -8.83 -11.62 3.77
N LEU A 185 -8.62 -11.09 4.98
CA LEU A 185 -7.80 -9.90 5.19
C LEU A 185 -6.33 -10.28 5.04
N ALA A 186 -5.77 -10.04 3.87
CA ALA A 186 -4.44 -10.49 3.47
C ALA A 186 -3.32 -9.54 3.93
N GLY A 187 -3.62 -8.27 4.23
CA GLY A 187 -2.62 -7.34 4.74
C GLY A 187 -3.14 -5.95 5.05
N PHE A 188 -2.47 -5.30 5.99
CA PHE A 188 -2.60 -3.88 6.31
C PHE A 188 -1.28 -3.18 5.99
N ILE A 189 -1.31 -2.26 5.05
CA ILE A 189 -0.15 -1.55 4.53
C ILE A 189 -0.18 -0.12 5.05
N TRP A 190 0.81 0.26 5.84
CA TRP A 190 0.94 1.57 6.45
C TRP A 190 2.06 2.37 5.78
N TYR A 191 1.70 3.47 5.11
CA TYR A 191 2.68 4.37 4.49
C TYR A 191 2.35 5.82 4.85
N GLN A 192 2.89 6.27 5.99
CA GLN A 192 2.59 7.55 6.63
C GLN A 192 3.78 8.00 7.47
N GLY A 193 3.89 9.29 7.79
CA GLY A 193 4.89 9.82 8.72
C GLY A 193 5.20 11.31 8.52
N TRP A 194 4.96 11.87 7.34
CA TRP A 194 5.33 13.25 7.04
C TRP A 194 4.74 14.24 8.05
N ASN A 195 3.44 14.15 8.34
CA ASN A 195 2.76 15.08 9.24
C ASN A 195 3.16 14.93 10.72
N ASP A 196 3.74 13.80 11.08
CA ASP A 196 4.39 13.62 12.39
C ASP A 196 5.80 14.20 12.38
N GLY A 197 6.58 13.98 11.31
CA GLY A 197 7.92 14.51 11.14
C GLY A 197 8.03 16.03 11.19
N VAL A 198 7.01 16.77 10.69
CA VAL A 198 6.98 18.24 10.80
C VAL A 198 6.60 18.74 12.21
N ASN A 199 6.27 17.84 13.14
CA ASN A 199 6.04 18.11 14.55
C ASN A 199 7.03 17.35 15.45
N PRO A 200 8.34 17.61 15.32
CA PRO A 200 9.39 16.76 15.88
C PRO A 200 9.41 16.71 17.41
N LYS A 201 8.89 17.76 18.09
CA LYS A 201 8.91 17.83 19.55
C LYS A 201 7.77 17.07 20.23
N THR A 202 6.66 16.87 19.53
CA THR A 202 5.44 16.27 20.10
C THR A 202 5.08 14.94 19.45
N ALA A 203 5.07 14.87 18.12
CA ALA A 203 4.60 13.69 17.40
C ALA A 203 5.68 12.61 17.25
N VAL A 204 6.92 12.97 16.93
CA VAL A 204 7.99 11.99 16.71
C VAL A 204 8.31 11.15 17.96
N PRO A 205 8.39 11.71 19.19
CA PRO A 205 8.64 10.91 20.39
C PRO A 205 7.58 9.84 20.70
N GLU A 206 6.33 10.07 20.28
CA GLU A 206 5.22 9.12 20.50
C GLU A 206 5.00 8.17 19.32
N TYR A 207 5.65 8.39 18.17
CA TYR A 207 5.32 7.71 16.92
C TYR A 207 5.41 6.18 17.03
N GLU A 208 6.48 5.66 17.62
CA GLU A 208 6.71 4.22 17.79
C GLU A 208 5.57 3.56 18.57
N GLN A 209 5.23 4.12 19.73
CA GLN A 209 4.19 3.59 20.57
C GLN A 209 2.79 3.73 19.93
N ASN A 210 2.53 4.89 19.31
CA ASN A 210 1.26 5.11 18.61
C ASN A 210 1.07 4.15 17.43
N LEU A 211 2.13 3.83 16.69
CA LEU A 211 2.06 2.86 15.60
C LEU A 211 1.84 1.43 16.12
N ALA A 212 2.49 1.06 17.20
CA ALA A 212 2.24 -0.23 17.85
C ALA A 212 0.79 -0.34 18.36
N HIS A 213 0.26 0.71 18.95
CA HIS A 213 -1.15 0.80 19.36
C HIS A 213 -2.09 0.71 18.16
N LEU A 214 -1.80 1.43 17.07
CA LEU A 214 -2.60 1.36 15.83
C LEU A 214 -2.72 -0.07 15.31
N ILE A 215 -1.62 -0.81 15.27
CA ILE A 215 -1.60 -2.20 14.80
C ILE A 215 -2.47 -3.09 15.70
N ARG A 216 -2.33 -2.98 17.02
CA ARG A 216 -3.14 -3.77 17.98
C ARG A 216 -4.63 -3.47 17.82
N ASP A 217 -4.98 -2.18 17.75
CA ASP A 217 -6.38 -1.74 17.68
C ASP A 217 -7.02 -2.10 16.32
N VAL A 218 -6.30 -1.96 15.20
CA VAL A 218 -6.79 -2.40 13.89
C VAL A 218 -7.04 -3.92 13.87
N ARG A 219 -6.12 -4.71 14.42
CA ARG A 219 -6.30 -6.16 14.53
C ARG A 219 -7.51 -6.55 15.39
N LYS A 220 -7.71 -5.85 16.49
CA LYS A 220 -8.86 -6.04 17.38
C LYS A 220 -10.18 -5.67 16.68
N GLU A 221 -10.25 -4.49 16.08
CA GLU A 221 -11.46 -3.95 15.45
C GLU A 221 -11.91 -4.74 14.20
N LEU A 222 -10.95 -5.34 13.50
CA LEU A 222 -11.21 -6.20 12.35
C LEU A 222 -11.31 -7.68 12.69
N ASN A 223 -11.21 -8.04 13.97
CA ASN A 223 -11.20 -9.43 14.45
C ASN A 223 -10.15 -10.30 13.72
N ALA A 224 -8.98 -9.72 13.46
CA ALA A 224 -7.90 -10.34 12.70
C ALA A 224 -6.56 -10.27 13.47
N PRO A 225 -6.39 -11.05 14.55
CA PRO A 225 -5.26 -10.93 15.49
C PRO A 225 -3.90 -11.18 14.85
N LYS A 226 -3.85 -11.90 13.73
CA LYS A 226 -2.63 -12.19 12.98
C LYS A 226 -2.56 -11.47 11.63
N LEU A 227 -3.40 -10.44 11.40
CA LEU A 227 -3.37 -9.65 10.17
C LEU A 227 -1.94 -9.22 9.87
N PRO A 228 -1.37 -9.59 8.69
CA PRO A 228 -0.05 -9.14 8.28
C PRO A 228 -0.01 -7.62 8.16
N VAL A 229 1.06 -6.99 8.68
CA VAL A 229 1.24 -5.55 8.59
C VAL A 229 2.56 -5.23 7.89
N ILE A 230 2.50 -4.39 6.89
CA ILE A 230 3.64 -3.91 6.14
C ILE A 230 3.80 -2.41 6.40
N ILE A 231 4.89 -2.03 7.05
CA ILE A 231 5.21 -0.62 7.33
C ILE A 231 6.20 -0.15 6.26
N GLY A 232 5.75 0.74 5.37
CA GLY A 232 6.62 1.46 4.46
C GLY A 232 7.39 2.56 5.19
N GLU A 233 8.71 2.58 5.03
CA GLU A 233 9.55 3.67 5.54
C GLU A 233 9.08 5.01 4.95
N LEU A 234 9.06 6.06 5.75
CA LEU A 234 8.85 7.42 5.24
C LEU A 234 9.99 7.77 4.27
N THR A 235 9.67 7.90 2.99
CA THR A 235 10.63 8.10 1.91
C THR A 235 11.27 9.47 1.97
N GLY A 236 10.47 10.55 1.96
CA GLY A 236 10.95 11.92 2.08
C GLY A 236 11.26 12.38 3.50
N PRO A 237 11.79 13.59 3.66
CA PRO A 237 12.08 14.59 2.63
C PRO A 237 13.26 14.27 1.72
N TRP A 238 14.24 13.47 2.10
CA TRP A 238 15.38 12.96 1.33
C TRP A 238 16.37 12.21 2.24
N VAL A 239 17.44 11.69 1.67
CA VAL A 239 18.42 10.84 2.36
C VAL A 239 19.09 11.57 3.54
N ASP A 240 19.50 12.82 3.33
CA ASP A 240 20.19 13.65 4.33
C ASP A 240 19.21 14.47 5.21
N ALA A 241 18.08 13.88 5.52
CA ALA A 241 17.06 14.53 6.32
C ALA A 241 17.56 14.86 7.75
N PRO A 242 17.02 15.93 8.41
CA PRO A 242 17.28 16.22 9.78
C PRO A 242 17.05 15.01 10.71
N LYS A 243 17.73 15.04 11.87
CA LYS A 243 17.71 13.91 12.84
C LYS A 243 16.32 13.46 13.27
N GLU A 244 15.35 14.36 13.28
CA GLU A 244 13.95 14.07 13.65
C GLU A 244 13.29 13.12 12.63
N TRP A 245 13.59 13.28 11.35
CA TRP A 245 13.11 12.38 10.30
C TRP A 245 13.78 11.01 10.39
N THR A 246 15.07 11.00 10.74
CA THR A 246 15.80 9.76 11.02
C THR A 246 15.21 9.05 12.23
N ALA A 247 14.88 9.79 13.31
CA ALA A 247 14.23 9.22 14.49
C ALA A 247 12.85 8.63 14.18
N LEU A 248 12.06 9.29 13.34
CA LEU A 248 10.75 8.78 12.91
C LEU A 248 10.91 7.48 12.10
N ARG A 249 11.84 7.42 11.15
CA ARG A 249 12.12 6.20 10.37
C ARG A 249 12.59 5.06 11.26
N GLN A 250 13.43 5.37 12.25
CA GLN A 250 13.86 4.38 13.24
C GLN A 250 12.68 3.88 14.08
N ALA A 251 11.77 4.76 14.49
CA ALA A 251 10.54 4.38 15.19
C ALA A 251 9.68 3.42 14.34
N GLN A 252 9.55 3.67 13.03
CA GLN A 252 8.87 2.76 12.09
C GLN A 252 9.54 1.38 12.06
N ALA A 253 10.87 1.33 11.99
CA ALA A 253 11.63 0.07 11.97
C ALA A 253 11.53 -0.69 13.30
N ASN A 254 11.62 0.02 14.43
CA ASN A 254 11.56 -0.57 15.77
C ASN A 254 10.26 -1.30 16.05
N VAL A 255 9.12 -0.79 15.54
CA VAL A 255 7.82 -1.48 15.70
C VAL A 255 7.87 -2.88 15.12
N ALA A 256 8.47 -3.07 13.96
CA ALA A 256 8.59 -4.41 13.35
C ALA A 256 9.50 -5.37 14.15
N LEU A 257 10.34 -4.84 15.04
CA LEU A 257 11.24 -5.62 15.89
C LEU A 257 10.63 -5.98 17.26
N MET A 258 9.44 -5.47 17.60
CA MET A 258 8.78 -5.80 18.87
C MET A 258 8.44 -7.29 18.93
N PRO A 259 8.71 -7.99 20.04
CA PRO A 259 8.51 -9.43 20.14
C PRO A 259 7.08 -9.91 19.81
N GLU A 260 6.07 -9.13 20.17
CA GLU A 260 4.66 -9.42 19.89
C GLU A 260 4.29 -9.36 18.39
N PHE A 261 5.09 -8.65 17.59
CA PHE A 261 4.88 -8.47 16.15
C PHE A 261 5.75 -9.38 15.29
N LYS A 262 6.57 -10.22 15.95
CA LYS A 262 7.41 -11.19 15.26
C LYS A 262 6.59 -11.98 14.23
N ASP A 263 7.13 -12.13 13.04
CA ASP A 263 6.57 -12.86 11.89
C ASP A 263 5.24 -12.29 11.33
N THR A 264 4.67 -11.25 11.93
CA THR A 264 3.39 -10.65 11.52
C THR A 264 3.47 -9.17 11.15
N VAL A 265 4.59 -8.51 11.43
CA VAL A 265 4.85 -7.12 11.01
C VAL A 265 6.22 -7.07 10.33
N VAL A 266 6.31 -6.36 9.22
CA VAL A 266 7.55 -6.13 8.49
C VAL A 266 7.74 -4.65 8.19
N PHE A 267 8.97 -4.17 8.31
CA PHE A 267 9.40 -2.85 7.87
C PHE A 267 10.06 -2.95 6.50
N VAL A 268 9.67 -2.07 5.58
CA VAL A 268 10.17 -2.03 4.20
C VAL A 268 10.91 -0.69 4.00
N PRO A 269 12.23 -0.70 3.84
CA PRO A 269 13.00 0.51 3.55
C PRO A 269 12.66 1.05 2.16
N THR A 270 12.36 2.34 2.07
CA THR A 270 11.96 3.00 0.81
C THR A 270 12.70 4.32 0.55
N ARG A 271 13.44 4.87 1.50
CA ARG A 271 14.06 6.20 1.37
C ARG A 271 15.01 6.33 0.17
N ASP A 272 15.67 5.24 -0.23
CA ASP A 272 16.59 5.23 -1.37
C ASP A 272 15.87 5.28 -2.74
N PHE A 273 14.53 5.22 -2.72
CA PHE A 273 13.71 5.34 -3.93
C PHE A 273 13.45 6.79 -4.33
N VAL A 274 13.74 7.77 -3.47
CA VAL A 274 13.61 9.19 -3.79
C VAL A 274 14.46 9.56 -5.00
N ARG A 275 13.89 10.31 -5.92
CA ARG A 275 14.58 10.89 -7.08
C ARG A 275 14.86 12.37 -6.84
N LYS A 276 15.84 12.92 -7.56
CA LYS A 276 16.21 14.32 -7.44
C LYS A 276 15.07 15.23 -7.89
N PRO A 277 14.90 16.41 -7.27
CA PRO A 277 13.91 17.39 -7.71
C PRO A 277 14.02 17.73 -9.21
N ALA A 278 15.25 17.92 -9.72
CA ALA A 278 15.50 18.26 -11.13
C ALA A 278 15.07 17.17 -12.12
N ASP A 279 14.96 15.91 -11.68
CA ASP A 279 14.58 14.75 -12.47
C ASP A 279 13.11 14.35 -12.25
N SER A 280 12.31 15.26 -11.69
CA SER A 280 10.94 14.97 -11.22
C SER A 280 9.95 16.02 -11.72
N PRO A 281 8.65 15.68 -11.87
CA PRO A 281 7.65 16.58 -12.44
C PRO A 281 7.40 17.82 -11.59
N ASN A 282 7.47 17.72 -10.27
CA ASN A 282 7.11 18.77 -9.34
C ASN A 282 8.30 19.11 -8.39
N PRO A 283 9.36 19.77 -8.87
CA PRO A 283 10.63 19.96 -8.13
C PRO A 283 10.49 20.65 -6.76
N SER A 284 9.44 21.43 -6.56
CA SER A 284 9.17 22.13 -5.29
C SER A 284 8.37 21.33 -4.26
N HIS A 285 7.83 20.15 -4.64
CA HIS A 285 6.93 19.36 -3.80
C HIS A 285 7.63 18.17 -3.15
N GLY A 286 8.70 18.41 -2.38
CA GLY A 286 9.47 17.37 -1.70
C GLY A 286 8.65 16.48 -0.77
N HIS A 287 7.59 17.02 -0.15
CA HIS A 287 6.65 16.29 0.69
C HIS A 287 5.77 15.27 -0.08
N HIS A 288 5.76 15.33 -1.41
CA HIS A 288 5.08 14.40 -2.29
C HIS A 288 6.05 13.70 -3.25
N GLU A 289 7.27 13.44 -2.78
CA GLU A 289 8.33 12.76 -3.57
C GLU A 289 8.52 13.41 -4.94
N PHE A 290 8.31 14.74 -5.01
CA PHE A 290 8.37 15.54 -6.23
C PHE A 290 7.42 15.08 -7.37
N GLY A 291 6.41 14.27 -7.06
CA GLY A 291 5.51 13.65 -8.05
C GLY A 291 6.19 12.60 -8.94
N ASN A 292 7.36 12.12 -8.55
CA ASN A 292 8.18 11.24 -9.38
C ASN A 292 7.58 9.82 -9.51
N ALA A 293 7.35 9.39 -10.74
CA ALA A 293 6.70 8.13 -11.04
C ALA A 293 7.53 6.90 -10.64
N GLU A 294 8.83 6.97 -10.82
CA GLU A 294 9.71 5.86 -10.45
C GLU A 294 9.73 5.65 -8.93
N THR A 295 9.71 6.72 -8.13
CA THR A 295 9.62 6.62 -6.66
C THR A 295 8.36 5.88 -6.23
N TYR A 296 7.18 6.31 -6.70
CA TYR A 296 5.91 5.68 -6.32
C TYR A 296 5.79 4.24 -6.82
N PHE A 297 6.30 3.96 -8.02
CA PHE A 297 6.36 2.60 -8.55
C PHE A 297 7.22 1.70 -7.66
N LEU A 298 8.44 2.11 -7.31
CA LEU A 298 9.36 1.33 -6.48
C LEU A 298 8.82 1.12 -5.06
N VAL A 299 8.16 2.12 -4.48
CA VAL A 299 7.46 1.97 -3.19
C VAL A 299 6.37 0.91 -3.30
N GLY A 300 5.50 0.99 -4.30
CA GLY A 300 4.44 0.00 -4.52
C GLY A 300 5.00 -1.41 -4.74
N ASP A 301 6.07 -1.54 -5.53
CA ASP A 301 6.75 -2.80 -5.80
C ASP A 301 7.32 -3.44 -4.52
N ALA A 302 8.03 -2.66 -3.71
CA ALA A 302 8.63 -3.14 -2.47
C ALA A 302 7.59 -3.56 -1.44
N LEU A 303 6.53 -2.75 -1.25
CA LEU A 303 5.43 -3.08 -0.35
C LEU A 303 4.66 -4.33 -0.82
N GLY A 304 4.42 -4.45 -2.14
CA GLY A 304 3.77 -5.62 -2.72
C GLY A 304 4.57 -6.89 -2.55
N LYS A 305 5.88 -6.85 -2.82
CA LYS A 305 6.79 -7.99 -2.59
C LYS A 305 6.82 -8.43 -1.14
N ALA A 306 6.84 -7.48 -0.20
CA ALA A 306 6.77 -7.78 1.22
C ALA A 306 5.43 -8.46 1.60
N ALA A 307 4.31 -7.99 1.04
CA ALA A 307 3.00 -8.60 1.27
C ALA A 307 2.95 -10.05 0.76
N VAL A 308 3.46 -10.31 -0.44
CA VAL A 308 3.57 -11.67 -1.03
C VAL A 308 4.45 -12.58 -0.17
N GLN A 309 5.60 -12.09 0.29
CA GLN A 309 6.49 -12.87 1.16
C GLN A 309 5.83 -13.24 2.49
N MET A 310 5.05 -12.33 3.08
CA MET A 310 4.33 -12.61 4.33
C MET A 310 3.21 -13.62 4.12
N ALA A 311 2.46 -13.54 3.03
CA ALA A 311 1.43 -14.52 2.69
C ALA A 311 2.01 -15.94 2.49
N GLY A 312 3.22 -16.05 1.96
CA GLY A 312 3.94 -17.33 1.79
C GLY A 312 4.43 -17.97 3.10
N ARG A 313 4.62 -17.18 4.17
CA ARG A 313 5.05 -17.69 5.49
C ARG A 313 3.90 -18.29 6.31
N GLY A 314 2.66 -17.97 5.96
CA GLY A 314 1.45 -18.47 6.64
C GLY A 314 0.93 -19.80 6.12
N LYS A 315 1.54 -20.32 5.05
CA LYS A 315 1.22 -21.62 4.43
C LYS A 315 2.30 -22.64 4.78
#